data_bfd75c556b23cd826314f42bb79b0754
#
_entry.id   bfd75c556b23cd826314f42bb79b0754
#
_cell.length_a   1.000
_cell.length_b   1.000
_cell.length_c   1.000
_cell.angle_alpha   90.00
_cell.angle_beta   90.00
_cell.angle_gamma   90.00
#
_symmetry.space_group_name_H-M   'P 1'
#
loop_
_entity.id
_entity.type
_entity.pdbx_description
1 polymer ?
#
loop_
_entity_poly.entity_id
_entity_poly.type
_entity_poly.pdbx_seq_one_letter_code
_entity_poly.pdbx_strand_id
1 'polypeptide(L)'
;MNKKVLGSTIGLALLLFVLGFGFGSGSAQRRPAAKPAPSADILSYLPASDGIAVIDVRRLMNETMPRILAGDQAKLAAANTEIEKFKTRTGIDPRSFERVVLGMRYTYPTPKVTKLETVAIARGTFDSRALAAAARIAANGNYREEKYRGATIMIITVKDQMKLFGVWDIRINELAVCVIDSHSLAIGTIANVHAAIEAGLKGRAGADLAALATRDPNAVIGFGANIPKELMANLNVGNDTIAKDANSIKQAYGSIASTETDVSLMLVARTDSAESASNLNDTVTGLKQLGGLFIGRMAPARRALAQSALDNLKITTRGNEVEIRTQVAAANLASVIK
;
A
#
# COMPACT_ATOMS: atom_id res chain seq x y z
N MET A 1 24.48 21.63 2.07
CA MET A 1 23.48 21.39 3.14
C MET A 1 22.35 20.59 2.52
N ASN A 2 22.33 19.28 2.75
CA ASN A 2 21.49 18.31 2.04
C ASN A 2 20.02 18.42 2.46
N LYS A 3 19.16 18.92 1.57
CA LYS A 3 17.70 18.80 1.72
C LYS A 3 17.31 17.41 1.19
N LYS A 4 17.04 16.49 2.10
CA LYS A 4 16.53 15.13 1.82
C LYS A 4 15.17 15.26 1.14
N VAL A 5 15.09 14.66 -0.05
CA VAL A 5 13.87 14.47 -0.84
C VAL A 5 12.95 13.54 -0.05
N LEU A 6 11.93 14.08 0.59
CA LEU A 6 10.98 13.34 1.45
C LEU A 6 9.77 12.82 0.68
N GLY A 7 9.69 13.06 -0.63
CA GLY A 7 8.46 12.85 -1.42
C GLY A 7 8.37 11.55 -2.22
N SER A 8 9.48 10.91 -2.59
CA SER A 8 9.42 9.76 -3.52
C SER A 8 9.33 8.38 -2.84
N THR A 9 9.47 8.32 -1.53
CA THR A 9 9.54 7.06 -0.77
C THR A 9 8.20 6.60 -0.19
N ILE A 10 7.19 7.45 -0.14
CA ILE A 10 5.94 7.16 0.59
C ILE A 10 5.01 6.22 -0.19
N GLY A 11 4.94 6.34 -1.51
CA GLY A 11 4.16 5.40 -2.34
C GLY A 11 4.75 3.98 -2.35
N LEU A 12 6.07 3.87 -2.29
CA LEU A 12 6.79 2.61 -2.18
C LEU A 12 6.71 2.03 -0.75
N ALA A 13 6.60 2.89 0.27
CA ALA A 13 6.48 2.49 1.67
C ALA A 13 5.18 1.76 1.98
N LEU A 14 4.07 2.19 1.37
CA LEU A 14 2.78 1.55 1.51
C LEU A 14 2.74 0.17 0.85
N LEU A 15 3.45 0.01 -0.28
CA LEU A 15 3.64 -1.27 -0.95
C LEU A 15 4.45 -2.25 -0.09
N LEU A 16 5.43 -1.75 0.64
CA LEU A 16 6.31 -2.53 1.52
C LEU A 16 5.69 -2.82 2.90
N PHE A 17 4.70 -2.04 3.35
CA PHE A 17 3.93 -2.35 4.56
C PHE A 17 3.24 -3.71 4.45
N VAL A 18 2.78 -4.05 3.26
CA VAL A 18 2.12 -5.34 2.97
C VAL A 18 3.15 -6.47 2.78
N LEU A 19 4.34 -6.17 2.28
CA LEU A 19 5.39 -7.16 2.03
C LEU A 19 6.27 -7.48 3.25
N GLY A 20 6.17 -6.72 4.32
CA GLY A 20 7.01 -6.86 5.52
C GLY A 20 6.44 -7.74 6.63
N PHE A 21 5.19 -8.19 6.53
CA PHE A 21 4.65 -9.17 7.47
C PHE A 21 5.02 -10.58 7.02
N GLY A 22 5.83 -11.20 7.79
CA GLY A 22 6.29 -12.55 7.59
C GLY A 22 5.25 -13.65 7.89
N PHE A 23 5.40 -14.83 7.34
CA PHE A 23 4.39 -15.83 7.00
C PHE A 23 4.55 -17.19 7.67
N GLY A 24 3.43 -17.91 7.80
CA GLY A 24 3.37 -19.25 8.26
C GLY A 24 2.35 -20.15 7.59
N SER A 25 2.81 -21.35 7.28
CA SER A 25 2.00 -22.41 6.69
C SER A 25 1.19 -23.16 7.73
N GLY A 26 -0.12 -23.04 7.66
CA GLY A 26 -1.04 -24.00 8.27
C GLY A 26 -1.82 -24.69 7.14
N SER A 27 -1.76 -26.01 7.10
CA SER A 27 -2.55 -26.84 6.18
C SER A 27 -4.04 -26.67 6.51
N ALA A 28 -4.73 -25.83 5.75
CA ALA A 28 -6.17 -25.68 5.87
C ALA A 28 -6.87 -26.51 4.80
N GLN A 29 -7.68 -27.47 5.25
CA GLN A 29 -8.65 -28.20 4.44
C GLN A 29 -9.47 -27.22 3.59
N ARG A 30 -9.53 -27.48 2.28
CA ARG A 30 -10.36 -26.76 1.32
C ARG A 30 -11.83 -26.82 1.76
N ARG A 31 -12.34 -25.73 2.31
CA ARG A 31 -13.78 -25.44 2.29
C ARG A 31 -14.10 -24.73 0.96
N PRO A 32 -15.29 -25.02 0.36
CA PRO A 32 -15.70 -24.30 -0.86
C PRO A 32 -15.69 -22.80 -0.60
N ALA A 33 -15.10 -22.06 -1.53
CA ALA A 33 -15.01 -20.61 -1.46
C ALA A 33 -16.41 -19.99 -1.35
N ALA A 34 -16.71 -19.38 -0.22
CA ALA A 34 -17.87 -18.53 -0.08
C ALA A 34 -17.72 -17.36 -1.07
N LYS A 35 -18.80 -17.08 -1.81
CA LYS A 35 -18.88 -15.94 -2.75
C LYS A 35 -18.37 -14.68 -2.06
N PRO A 36 -17.42 -13.94 -2.64
CA PRO A 36 -16.88 -12.74 -1.98
C PRO A 36 -18.02 -11.77 -1.70
N ALA A 37 -18.19 -11.37 -0.46
CA ALA A 37 -19.11 -10.29 -0.12
C ALA A 37 -18.67 -9.02 -0.86
N PRO A 38 -19.61 -8.17 -1.33
CA PRO A 38 -19.29 -7.05 -2.21
C PRO A 38 -18.22 -6.15 -1.60
N SER A 39 -17.14 -5.93 -2.35
CA SER A 39 -16.06 -5.00 -1.97
C SER A 39 -16.52 -3.54 -1.80
N ALA A 40 -17.76 -3.27 -2.16
CA ALA A 40 -18.38 -1.96 -2.12
C ALA A 40 -18.60 -1.41 -0.70
N ASP A 41 -18.72 -2.29 0.28
CA ASP A 41 -19.08 -1.89 1.65
C ASP A 41 -17.90 -1.25 2.39
N ILE A 42 -16.70 -1.82 2.33
CA ILE A 42 -15.52 -1.29 3.03
C ILE A 42 -15.04 0.06 2.47
N LEU A 43 -15.23 0.30 1.17
CA LEU A 43 -14.88 1.54 0.51
C LEU A 43 -15.78 2.71 0.93
N SER A 44 -16.98 2.42 1.45
CA SER A 44 -17.91 3.45 1.93
C SER A 44 -17.40 4.19 3.16
N TYR A 45 -16.50 3.57 3.94
CA TYR A 45 -15.88 4.18 5.11
C TYR A 45 -14.67 5.05 4.78
N LEU A 46 -14.22 5.09 3.53
CA LEU A 46 -13.11 5.96 3.16
C LEU A 46 -13.57 7.42 3.12
N PRO A 47 -12.88 8.33 3.80
CA PRO A 47 -13.07 9.75 3.61
C PRO A 47 -12.59 10.19 2.23
N ALA A 48 -12.86 11.45 1.88
CA ALA A 48 -12.32 12.06 0.66
C ALA A 48 -10.80 11.88 0.60
N SER A 49 -10.32 11.25 -0.46
CA SER A 49 -8.93 10.82 -0.62
C SER A 49 -8.41 11.22 -1.99
N ASP A 50 -7.13 11.58 -2.08
CA ASP A 50 -6.41 11.82 -3.33
C ASP A 50 -5.85 10.51 -3.91
N GLY A 51 -5.73 9.49 -3.08
CA GLY A 51 -5.32 8.16 -3.48
C GLY A 51 -6.01 7.08 -2.67
N ILE A 52 -6.23 5.93 -3.30
CA ILE A 52 -6.81 4.73 -2.69
C ILE A 52 -5.94 3.53 -3.05
N ALA A 53 -5.66 2.68 -2.07
CA ALA A 53 -5.11 1.36 -2.33
C ALA A 53 -5.99 0.28 -1.71
N VAL A 54 -6.19 -0.81 -2.43
CA VAL A 54 -6.97 -1.99 -2.00
C VAL A 54 -6.05 -3.18 -1.94
N ILE A 55 -6.01 -3.85 -0.81
CA ILE A 55 -5.14 -4.99 -0.54
C ILE A 55 -6.03 -6.19 -0.21
N ASP A 56 -5.92 -7.24 -1.00
CA ASP A 56 -6.50 -8.55 -0.68
C ASP A 56 -5.55 -9.29 0.27
N VAL A 57 -5.77 -9.07 1.58
CA VAL A 57 -4.91 -9.64 2.63
C VAL A 57 -4.97 -11.15 2.64
N ARG A 58 -6.16 -11.72 2.40
CA ARG A 58 -6.32 -13.18 2.35
C ARG A 58 -5.47 -13.81 1.26
N ARG A 59 -5.53 -13.29 0.03
CA ARG A 59 -4.69 -13.77 -1.09
C ARG A 59 -3.21 -13.51 -0.84
N LEU A 60 -2.90 -12.31 -0.34
CA LEU A 60 -1.52 -11.95 -0.02
C LEU A 60 -0.92 -12.95 0.97
N MET A 61 -1.60 -13.17 2.10
CA MET A 61 -1.08 -13.96 3.22
C MET A 61 -1.08 -15.46 2.94
N ASN A 62 -2.13 -15.98 2.28
CA ASN A 62 -2.33 -17.41 2.14
C ASN A 62 -1.81 -17.96 0.80
N GLU A 63 -1.57 -17.11 -0.19
CA GLU A 63 -1.16 -17.57 -1.52
C GLU A 63 0.15 -16.91 -1.99
N THR A 64 0.16 -15.57 -2.07
CA THR A 64 1.25 -14.85 -2.74
C THR A 64 2.55 -14.98 -1.98
N MET A 65 2.51 -14.75 -0.69
CA MET A 65 3.73 -14.74 0.09
C MET A 65 4.32 -16.13 0.35
N PRO A 66 3.53 -17.18 0.65
CA PRO A 66 4.08 -18.52 0.68
C PRO A 66 4.78 -18.91 -0.62
N ARG A 67 4.25 -18.49 -1.78
CA ARG A 67 4.88 -18.73 -3.08
C ARG A 67 6.21 -17.98 -3.24
N ILE A 68 6.23 -16.70 -2.88
CA ILE A 68 7.46 -15.89 -2.94
C ILE A 68 8.56 -16.48 -2.05
N LEU A 69 8.21 -16.98 -0.87
CA LEU A 69 9.16 -17.50 0.12
C LEU A 69 9.36 -19.02 0.02
N ALA A 70 8.73 -19.72 -0.93
CA ALA A 70 8.80 -21.16 -1.07
C ALA A 70 10.25 -21.69 -1.18
N GLY A 71 11.13 -20.91 -1.80
CA GLY A 71 12.57 -21.24 -1.96
C GLY A 71 13.45 -20.90 -0.74
N ASP A 72 12.91 -20.24 0.31
CA ASP A 72 13.66 -19.80 1.50
C ASP A 72 12.89 -20.10 2.78
N GLN A 73 13.01 -21.34 3.25
CA GLN A 73 12.30 -21.81 4.44
C GLN A 73 12.68 -21.04 5.71
N ALA A 74 13.91 -20.51 5.78
CA ALA A 74 14.34 -19.71 6.93
C ALA A 74 13.60 -18.39 7.00
N LYS A 75 13.41 -17.70 5.87
CA LYS A 75 12.61 -16.47 5.79
C LYS A 75 11.15 -16.76 6.03
N LEU A 76 10.63 -17.86 5.52
CA LEU A 76 9.25 -18.25 5.76
C LEU A 76 9.01 -18.47 7.26
N ALA A 77 9.92 -19.16 7.96
CA ALA A 77 9.83 -19.38 9.40
C ALA A 77 9.98 -18.09 10.21
N ALA A 78 10.94 -17.22 9.83
CA ALA A 78 11.11 -15.91 10.47
C ALA A 78 9.85 -15.06 10.36
N ALA A 79 9.29 -15.07 9.20
CA ALA A 79 8.06 -14.40 8.87
C ALA A 79 6.88 -14.86 9.72
N ASN A 80 6.72 -16.15 9.93
CA ASN A 80 5.72 -16.74 10.83
C ASN A 80 5.91 -16.29 12.28
N THR A 81 7.15 -16.31 12.70
CA THR A 81 7.53 -15.87 14.06
C THR A 81 7.10 -14.42 14.29
N GLU A 82 7.29 -13.54 13.32
CA GLU A 82 6.87 -12.14 13.46
C GLU A 82 5.34 -11.97 13.51
N ILE A 83 4.58 -12.76 12.74
CA ILE A 83 3.11 -12.78 12.84
C ILE A 83 2.66 -13.23 14.23
N GLU A 84 3.22 -14.32 14.76
CA GLU A 84 2.85 -14.81 16.07
C GLU A 84 3.26 -13.83 17.19
N LYS A 85 4.41 -13.17 17.06
CA LYS A 85 4.81 -12.08 17.97
C LYS A 85 3.82 -10.91 17.91
N PHE A 86 3.42 -10.51 16.70
CA PHE A 86 2.42 -9.45 16.50
C PHE A 86 1.09 -9.84 17.15
N LYS A 87 0.60 -11.04 16.86
CA LYS A 87 -0.62 -11.59 17.45
C LYS A 87 -0.55 -11.63 18.99
N THR A 88 0.54 -12.12 19.55
CA THR A 88 0.74 -12.18 21.00
C THR A 88 0.76 -10.79 21.64
N ARG A 89 1.41 -9.83 20.98
CA ARG A 89 1.54 -8.45 21.49
C ARG A 89 0.26 -7.63 21.35
N THR A 90 -0.50 -7.82 20.27
CA THR A 90 -1.66 -6.98 19.94
C THR A 90 -3.01 -7.68 20.10
N GLY A 91 -3.03 -8.99 20.27
CA GLY A 91 -4.26 -9.79 20.25
C GLY A 91 -4.90 -9.91 18.85
N ILE A 92 -4.27 -9.36 17.81
CA ILE A 92 -4.78 -9.34 16.44
C ILE A 92 -3.99 -10.33 15.60
N ASP A 93 -4.67 -11.29 14.99
CA ASP A 93 -4.07 -12.13 13.95
C ASP A 93 -4.19 -11.42 12.59
N PRO A 94 -3.08 -11.00 11.94
CA PRO A 94 -3.13 -10.36 10.65
C PRO A 94 -3.82 -11.20 9.57
N ARG A 95 -3.78 -12.53 9.72
CA ARG A 95 -4.41 -13.48 8.79
C ARG A 95 -5.94 -13.53 8.91
N SER A 96 -6.49 -12.95 9.99
CA SER A 96 -7.95 -12.85 10.16
C SER A 96 -8.57 -11.75 9.29
N PHE A 97 -7.74 -10.86 8.74
CA PHE A 97 -8.22 -9.85 7.80
C PHE A 97 -8.40 -10.43 6.40
N GLU A 98 -9.47 -10.01 5.77
CA GLU A 98 -9.79 -10.37 4.39
C GLU A 98 -9.25 -9.33 3.43
N ARG A 99 -9.47 -8.05 3.77
CA ARG A 99 -9.14 -6.91 2.92
C ARG A 99 -8.80 -5.69 3.76
N VAL A 100 -7.85 -4.92 3.26
CA VAL A 100 -7.52 -3.58 3.79
C VAL A 100 -7.64 -2.59 2.65
N VAL A 101 -8.28 -1.46 2.94
CA VAL A 101 -8.34 -0.33 2.01
C VAL A 101 -7.67 0.87 2.69
N LEU A 102 -6.78 1.53 1.96
CA LEU A 102 -6.06 2.70 2.42
C LEU A 102 -6.57 3.92 1.67
N GLY A 103 -6.98 4.93 2.42
CA GLY A 103 -7.21 6.27 1.90
C GLY A 103 -6.02 7.15 2.17
N MET A 104 -5.59 7.91 1.17
CA MET A 104 -4.44 8.81 1.22
C MET A 104 -4.88 10.21 0.81
N ARG A 105 -4.47 11.22 1.58
CA ARG A 105 -4.75 12.62 1.29
C ARG A 105 -3.49 13.45 1.43
N TYR A 106 -3.24 14.28 0.44
CA TYR A 106 -2.15 15.26 0.50
C TYR A 106 -2.65 16.53 1.19
N THR A 107 -1.85 17.04 2.10
CA THR A 107 -2.06 18.36 2.72
C THR A 107 -0.80 19.17 2.59
N TYR A 108 -0.97 20.47 2.44
CA TYR A 108 0.14 21.43 2.19
C TYR A 108 0.16 22.46 3.31
N PRO A 109 0.71 22.11 4.50
CA PRO A 109 0.80 23.06 5.62
C PRO A 109 1.57 24.33 5.26
N THR A 110 2.51 24.23 4.35
CA THR A 110 3.21 25.36 3.70
C THR A 110 3.48 25.01 2.23
N PRO A 111 3.77 26.01 1.35
CA PRO A 111 4.08 25.75 -0.06
C PRO A 111 5.27 24.81 -0.31
N LYS A 112 6.13 24.61 0.70
CA LYS A 112 7.33 23.77 0.61
C LYS A 112 7.21 22.43 1.36
N VAL A 113 6.10 22.18 2.04
CA VAL A 113 5.89 20.98 2.87
C VAL A 113 4.65 20.27 2.41
N THR A 114 4.83 19.08 1.87
CA THR A 114 3.74 18.15 1.59
C THR A 114 3.66 17.14 2.73
N LYS A 115 2.49 17.00 3.32
CA LYS A 115 2.18 15.99 4.33
C LYS A 115 1.20 14.99 3.73
N LEU A 116 1.47 13.71 3.91
CA LEU A 116 0.55 12.63 3.54
C LEU A 116 -0.21 12.17 4.79
N GLU A 117 -1.51 12.29 4.74
CA GLU A 117 -2.42 11.76 5.74
C GLU A 117 -3.00 10.44 5.23
N THR A 118 -3.07 9.44 6.11
CA THR A 118 -3.54 8.10 5.73
C THR A 118 -4.55 7.59 6.74
N VAL A 119 -5.52 6.82 6.23
CA VAL A 119 -6.44 6.02 7.03
C VAL A 119 -6.53 4.63 6.41
N ALA A 120 -6.50 3.61 7.25
CA ALA A 120 -6.74 2.24 6.86
C ALA A 120 -8.12 1.80 7.33
N ILE A 121 -8.89 1.19 6.44
CA ILE A 121 -10.11 0.47 6.79
C ILE A 121 -9.82 -1.01 6.55
N ALA A 122 -9.85 -1.79 7.61
CA ALA A 122 -9.57 -3.22 7.57
C ALA A 122 -10.86 -4.02 7.80
N ARG A 123 -11.11 -5.01 6.94
CA ARG A 123 -12.22 -5.96 7.08
C ARG A 123 -11.70 -7.34 7.38
N GLY A 124 -12.33 -8.02 8.34
CA GLY A 124 -11.93 -9.35 8.73
C GLY A 124 -12.80 -9.91 9.85
N THR A 125 -12.35 -11.03 10.43
CA THR A 125 -12.97 -11.64 11.60
C THR A 125 -12.12 -11.34 12.83
N PHE A 126 -12.66 -10.56 13.76
CA PHE A 126 -11.96 -10.20 15.00
C PHE A 126 -12.98 -10.05 16.14
N ASP A 127 -12.51 -10.27 17.37
CA ASP A 127 -13.28 -9.97 18.56
C ASP A 127 -12.97 -8.53 19.02
N SER A 128 -13.96 -7.65 18.94
CA SER A 128 -13.83 -6.24 19.31
C SER A 128 -13.46 -6.04 20.80
N ARG A 129 -13.89 -6.95 21.68
CA ARG A 129 -13.56 -6.88 23.13
C ARG A 129 -12.13 -7.30 23.37
N ALA A 130 -11.69 -8.38 22.70
CA ALA A 130 -10.30 -8.82 22.77
C ALA A 130 -9.36 -7.77 22.19
N LEU A 131 -9.75 -7.12 21.08
CA LEU A 131 -9.02 -6.01 20.49
C LEU A 131 -8.86 -4.83 21.48
N ALA A 132 -9.94 -4.41 22.12
CA ALA A 132 -9.89 -3.32 23.11
C ALA A 132 -9.02 -3.68 24.33
N ALA A 133 -9.10 -4.94 24.82
CA ALA A 133 -8.27 -5.42 25.89
C ALA A 133 -6.78 -5.43 25.50
N ALA A 134 -6.47 -5.94 24.31
CA ALA A 134 -5.11 -5.97 23.79
C ALA A 134 -4.54 -4.54 23.58
N ALA A 135 -5.35 -3.63 23.06
CA ALA A 135 -4.96 -2.22 22.89
C ALA A 135 -4.59 -1.56 24.23
N ARG A 136 -5.38 -1.82 25.29
CA ARG A 136 -5.09 -1.33 26.64
C ARG A 136 -3.78 -1.88 27.21
N ILE A 137 -3.54 -3.18 27.03
CA ILE A 137 -2.31 -3.85 27.47
C ILE A 137 -1.11 -3.30 26.68
N ALA A 138 -1.21 -3.24 25.35
CA ALA A 138 -0.13 -2.76 24.48
C ALA A 138 0.24 -1.30 24.72
N ALA A 139 -0.74 -0.48 25.09
CA ALA A 139 -0.54 0.94 25.38
C ALA A 139 0.19 1.21 26.70
N ASN A 140 0.28 0.24 27.58
CA ASN A 140 1.02 0.33 28.85
C ASN A 140 0.81 1.67 29.59
N GLY A 141 -0.46 2.02 29.84
CA GLY A 141 -0.86 3.27 30.50
C GLY A 141 -0.99 4.50 29.58
N ASN A 142 -0.63 4.39 28.32
CA ASN A 142 -0.79 5.45 27.33
C ASN A 142 -2.06 5.25 26.45
N TYR A 143 -3.14 4.80 27.09
CA TYR A 143 -4.41 4.48 26.46
C TYR A 143 -5.48 5.44 26.92
N ARG A 144 -6.30 5.93 26.02
CA ARG A 144 -7.55 6.65 26.31
C ARG A 144 -8.64 6.27 25.32
N GLU A 145 -9.88 6.47 25.73
CA GLU A 145 -11.05 6.29 24.86
C GLU A 145 -11.72 7.62 24.61
N GLU A 146 -12.25 7.76 23.42
CA GLU A 146 -13.08 8.90 23.00
C GLU A 146 -14.38 8.37 22.43
N LYS A 147 -15.49 9.04 22.76
CA LYS A 147 -16.80 8.78 22.15
C LYS A 147 -17.05 9.78 21.04
N TYR A 148 -17.26 9.28 19.83
CA TYR A 148 -17.53 10.11 18.67
C TYR A 148 -18.66 9.50 17.83
N ARG A 149 -19.77 10.24 17.63
CA ARG A 149 -20.92 9.80 16.83
C ARG A 149 -21.45 8.40 17.23
N GLY A 150 -21.41 8.06 18.50
CA GLY A 150 -21.83 6.75 19.03
C GLY A 150 -20.78 5.65 18.95
N ALA A 151 -19.70 5.83 18.21
CA ALA A 151 -18.58 4.91 18.16
C ALA A 151 -17.58 5.17 19.30
N THR A 152 -16.82 4.13 19.69
CA THR A 152 -15.73 4.25 20.66
C THR A 152 -14.42 4.19 19.90
N ILE A 153 -13.61 5.23 20.03
CA ILE A 153 -12.28 5.33 19.46
C ILE A 153 -11.26 5.01 20.55
N MET A 154 -10.44 4.01 20.32
CA MET A 154 -9.31 3.66 21.16
C MET A 154 -8.10 4.44 20.68
N ILE A 155 -7.45 5.20 21.56
CA ILE A 155 -6.31 6.05 21.24
C ILE A 155 -5.12 5.60 22.04
N ILE A 156 -4.06 5.26 21.33
CA ILE A 156 -2.78 4.80 21.89
C ILE A 156 -1.74 5.87 21.61
N THR A 157 -1.13 6.43 22.65
CA THR A 157 0.01 7.32 22.49
C THR A 157 1.27 6.50 22.28
N VAL A 158 1.92 6.67 21.15
CA VAL A 158 3.16 5.99 20.78
C VAL A 158 4.32 6.91 21.11
N LYS A 159 5.10 6.59 22.18
CA LYS A 159 6.26 7.39 22.60
C LYS A 159 7.51 7.09 21.79
N ASP A 160 7.56 5.94 21.12
CA ASP A 160 8.73 5.49 20.39
C ASP A 160 8.54 5.68 18.89
N GLN A 161 9.64 5.99 18.21
CA GLN A 161 9.69 5.97 16.76
C GLN A 161 9.49 4.53 16.29
N MET A 162 8.36 4.24 15.67
CA MET A 162 8.16 2.94 15.03
C MET A 162 9.02 2.88 13.77
N LYS A 163 10.03 2.01 13.78
CA LYS A 163 10.72 1.64 12.54
C LYS A 163 9.85 0.66 11.78
N LEU A 164 9.21 1.13 10.75
CA LEU A 164 8.57 0.25 9.79
C LEU A 164 9.67 -0.37 8.92
N PHE A 165 9.80 -1.71 9.03
CA PHE A 165 10.77 -2.54 8.26
C PHE A 165 12.24 -2.17 8.43
N GLY A 166 12.62 -1.56 9.56
CA GLY A 166 14.01 -1.20 9.83
C GLY A 166 14.58 -0.08 8.95
N VAL A 167 13.76 0.51 8.05
CA VAL A 167 14.21 1.46 7.04
C VAL A 167 13.56 2.84 7.19
N TRP A 168 12.33 2.92 7.72
CA TRP A 168 11.60 4.19 7.84
C TRP A 168 11.22 4.52 9.28
N ASP A 169 11.67 5.66 9.73
CA ASP A 169 11.21 6.24 10.98
C ASP A 169 9.86 6.93 10.76
N ILE A 170 8.77 6.26 11.12
CA ILE A 170 7.44 6.87 11.15
C ILE A 170 7.21 7.42 12.56
N ARG A 171 7.09 8.73 12.65
CA ARG A 171 6.68 9.41 13.89
C ARG A 171 5.17 9.45 13.96
N ILE A 172 4.59 8.44 14.58
CA ILE A 172 3.16 8.43 14.95
C ILE A 172 3.11 8.76 16.43
N ASN A 173 2.64 9.94 16.77
CA ASN A 173 2.48 10.33 18.18
C ASN A 173 1.26 9.67 18.82
N GLU A 174 0.18 9.51 18.06
CA GLU A 174 -1.07 8.88 18.47
C GLU A 174 -1.63 8.01 17.35
N LEU A 175 -2.02 6.80 17.69
CA LEU A 175 -2.72 5.87 16.82
C LEU A 175 -4.15 5.70 17.34
N ALA A 176 -5.12 6.02 16.50
CA ALA A 176 -6.52 5.81 16.78
C ALA A 176 -7.03 4.56 16.07
N VAL A 177 -7.79 3.74 16.79
CA VAL A 177 -8.45 2.55 16.27
C VAL A 177 -9.92 2.59 16.65
N CYS A 178 -10.80 2.39 15.69
CA CYS A 178 -12.24 2.34 15.90
C CYS A 178 -12.83 1.09 15.29
N VAL A 179 -13.60 0.34 16.05
CA VAL A 179 -14.47 -0.71 15.51
C VAL A 179 -15.69 -0.03 14.92
N ILE A 180 -15.84 -0.06 13.59
CA ILE A 180 -16.95 0.59 12.87
C ILE A 180 -18.19 -0.31 12.87
N ASP A 181 -17.96 -1.60 12.58
CA ASP A 181 -18.98 -2.65 12.61
C ASP A 181 -18.35 -3.98 13.08
N SER A 182 -19.15 -5.06 13.10
CA SER A 182 -18.68 -6.39 13.58
C SER A 182 -17.50 -6.98 12.80
N HIS A 183 -17.19 -6.43 11.62
CA HIS A 183 -16.16 -6.95 10.71
C HIS A 183 -15.20 -5.89 10.20
N SER A 184 -15.36 -4.63 10.59
CA SER A 184 -14.60 -3.51 10.02
C SER A 184 -13.97 -2.63 11.10
N LEU A 185 -12.70 -2.29 10.90
CA LEU A 185 -11.90 -1.40 11.74
C LEU A 185 -11.45 -0.19 10.94
N ALA A 186 -11.45 1.00 11.54
CA ALA A 186 -10.69 2.15 11.04
C ALA A 186 -9.43 2.34 11.89
N ILE A 187 -8.31 2.60 11.23
CA ILE A 187 -7.00 2.79 11.85
C ILE A 187 -6.33 4.02 11.24
N GLY A 188 -5.84 4.94 12.06
CA GLY A 188 -5.18 6.15 11.55
C GLY A 188 -4.89 7.17 12.64
N THR A 189 -4.77 8.44 12.28
CA THR A 189 -4.81 9.54 13.25
C THR A 189 -6.25 9.74 13.75
N ILE A 190 -6.44 10.40 14.88
CA ILE A 190 -7.77 10.68 15.43
C ILE A 190 -8.66 11.39 14.38
N ALA A 191 -8.11 12.42 13.73
CA ALA A 191 -8.84 13.18 12.71
C ALA A 191 -9.27 12.29 11.52
N ASN A 192 -8.42 11.38 11.09
CA ASN A 192 -8.71 10.49 9.97
C ASN A 192 -9.72 9.39 10.36
N VAL A 193 -9.71 8.92 11.61
CA VAL A 193 -10.71 7.98 12.11
C VAL A 193 -12.07 8.67 12.26
N HIS A 194 -12.13 9.94 12.75
CA HIS A 194 -13.36 10.74 12.73
C HIS A 194 -13.92 10.85 11.32
N ALA A 195 -13.07 11.21 10.35
CA ALA A 195 -13.47 11.35 8.96
C ALA A 195 -13.99 10.02 8.36
N ALA A 196 -13.41 8.87 8.73
CA ALA A 196 -13.87 7.56 8.31
C ALA A 196 -15.26 7.22 8.90
N ILE A 197 -15.51 7.52 10.17
CA ILE A 197 -16.82 7.35 10.80
C ILE A 197 -17.87 8.21 10.08
N GLU A 198 -17.54 9.47 9.79
CA GLU A 198 -18.45 10.36 9.06
C GLU A 198 -18.70 9.91 7.63
N ALA A 199 -17.69 9.40 6.94
CA ALA A 199 -17.83 8.86 5.58
C ALA A 199 -18.84 7.69 5.55
N GLY A 200 -18.74 6.78 6.50
CA GLY A 200 -19.70 5.67 6.65
C GLY A 200 -21.15 6.13 6.85
N LEU A 201 -21.36 7.29 7.47
CA LEU A 201 -22.68 7.88 7.67
C LEU A 201 -23.21 8.65 6.45
N LYS A 202 -22.31 9.22 5.63
CA LYS A 202 -22.66 10.08 4.48
C LYS A 202 -22.67 9.35 3.14
N GLY A 203 -22.13 8.12 3.10
CA GLY A 203 -22.00 7.36 1.88
C GLY A 203 -20.67 7.59 1.15
N ARG A 204 -20.56 6.99 -0.04
CA ARG A 204 -19.32 6.74 -0.77
C ARG A 204 -18.64 8.01 -1.28
N ALA A 205 -17.41 8.27 -0.87
CA ALA A 205 -16.53 9.26 -1.49
C ALA A 205 -15.49 8.54 -2.40
N GLY A 206 -15.07 9.20 -3.49
CA GLY A 206 -13.97 8.70 -4.33
C GLY A 206 -14.29 7.49 -5.19
N ALA A 207 -15.52 7.40 -5.74
CA ALA A 207 -15.94 6.29 -6.60
C ALA A 207 -15.00 6.05 -7.79
N ASP A 208 -14.46 7.11 -8.39
CA ASP A 208 -13.55 7.02 -9.53
C ASP A 208 -12.20 6.37 -9.14
N LEU A 209 -11.60 6.79 -8.02
CA LEU A 209 -10.36 6.21 -7.51
C LEU A 209 -10.55 4.77 -7.06
N ALA A 210 -11.70 4.46 -6.46
CA ALA A 210 -12.07 3.10 -6.09
C ALA A 210 -12.17 2.20 -7.33
N ALA A 211 -12.77 2.68 -8.41
CA ALA A 211 -12.85 1.96 -9.68
C ALA A 211 -11.46 1.71 -10.31
N LEU A 212 -10.55 2.69 -10.21
CA LEU A 212 -9.16 2.52 -10.65
C LEU A 212 -8.40 1.50 -9.79
N ALA A 213 -8.54 1.57 -8.46
CA ALA A 213 -7.87 0.67 -7.53
C ALA A 213 -8.39 -0.78 -7.61
N THR A 214 -9.61 -0.99 -8.13
CA THR A 214 -10.23 -2.32 -8.28
C THR A 214 -10.36 -2.77 -9.73
N ARG A 215 -9.69 -2.08 -10.66
CA ARG A 215 -9.79 -2.34 -12.10
C ARG A 215 -9.29 -3.72 -12.51
N ASP A 216 -8.25 -4.20 -11.85
CA ASP A 216 -7.73 -5.55 -12.07
C ASP A 216 -8.34 -6.52 -11.03
N PRO A 217 -9.24 -7.44 -11.43
CA PRO A 217 -9.87 -8.38 -10.50
C PRO A 217 -8.89 -9.43 -9.94
N ASN A 218 -7.73 -9.60 -10.59
CA ASN A 218 -6.68 -10.52 -10.16
C ASN A 218 -5.63 -9.85 -9.26
N ALA A 219 -5.75 -8.56 -9.01
CA ALA A 219 -4.84 -7.85 -8.15
C ALA A 219 -4.86 -8.40 -6.71
N VAL A 220 -3.68 -8.59 -6.16
CA VAL A 220 -3.46 -8.75 -4.72
C VAL A 220 -3.41 -7.36 -4.07
N ILE A 221 -2.83 -6.41 -4.78
CA ILE A 221 -2.83 -4.99 -4.44
C ILE A 221 -3.24 -4.20 -5.66
N GLY A 222 -4.26 -3.37 -5.54
CA GLY A 222 -4.63 -2.40 -6.56
C GLY A 222 -4.61 -0.99 -5.99
N PHE A 223 -4.30 0.00 -6.81
CA PHE A 223 -4.27 1.40 -6.37
C PHE A 223 -4.72 2.35 -7.48
N GLY A 224 -5.21 3.51 -7.04
CA GLY A 224 -5.53 4.64 -7.90
C GLY A 224 -5.31 5.95 -7.15
N ALA A 225 -4.71 6.94 -7.81
CA ALA A 225 -4.41 8.23 -7.20
C ALA A 225 -4.56 9.37 -8.21
N ASN A 226 -5.09 10.50 -7.76
CA ASN A 226 -4.93 11.78 -8.41
C ASN A 226 -3.55 12.32 -8.07
N ILE A 227 -2.87 12.89 -9.04
CA ILE A 227 -1.53 13.46 -8.87
C ILE A 227 -1.63 14.98 -8.84
N PRO A 228 -1.54 15.60 -7.65
CA PRO A 228 -1.60 17.06 -7.53
C PRO A 228 -0.38 17.71 -8.20
N LYS A 229 -0.59 18.85 -8.83
CA LYS A 229 0.51 19.60 -9.48
C LYS A 229 1.61 19.99 -8.49
N GLU A 230 1.23 20.29 -7.26
CA GLU A 230 2.13 20.67 -6.17
C GLU A 230 3.09 19.54 -5.80
N LEU A 231 2.63 18.29 -5.90
CA LEU A 231 3.47 17.12 -5.68
C LEU A 231 4.56 17.02 -6.75
N MET A 232 4.18 17.21 -8.01
CA MET A 232 5.08 17.10 -9.15
C MET A 232 6.04 18.29 -9.24
N ALA A 233 5.59 19.50 -8.91
CA ALA A 233 6.42 20.71 -8.91
C ALA A 233 7.60 20.62 -7.91
N ASN A 234 7.49 19.81 -6.87
CA ASN A 234 8.54 19.58 -5.89
C ASN A 234 9.50 18.42 -6.27
N LEU A 235 9.24 17.70 -7.39
CA LEU A 235 10.13 16.66 -7.90
C LEU A 235 11.29 17.29 -8.67
N ASN A 236 12.46 17.33 -8.05
CA ASN A 236 13.68 17.72 -8.76
C ASN A 236 14.30 16.46 -9.39
N VAL A 237 13.97 16.22 -10.66
CA VAL A 237 14.48 15.05 -11.41
C VAL A 237 15.77 15.38 -12.17
N GLY A 238 16.32 16.59 -12.02
CA GLY A 238 17.60 16.99 -12.62
C GLY A 238 17.59 17.12 -14.16
N ASN A 239 16.43 17.02 -14.80
CA ASN A 239 16.23 17.16 -16.24
C ASN A 239 14.87 17.79 -16.52
N ASP A 240 14.86 18.91 -17.23
CA ASP A 240 13.64 19.71 -17.48
C ASP A 240 12.62 18.97 -18.36
N THR A 241 13.07 18.16 -19.31
CA THR A 241 12.18 17.37 -20.17
C THR A 241 11.45 16.31 -19.35
N ILE A 242 12.17 15.56 -18.53
CA ILE A 242 11.58 14.55 -17.63
C ILE A 242 10.62 15.22 -16.64
N ALA A 243 10.98 16.39 -16.11
CA ALA A 243 10.11 17.15 -15.23
C ALA A 243 8.82 17.60 -15.92
N LYS A 244 8.91 18.09 -17.15
CA LYS A 244 7.76 18.50 -17.97
C LYS A 244 6.82 17.30 -18.22
N ASP A 245 7.35 16.17 -18.66
CA ASP A 245 6.55 14.98 -18.95
C ASP A 245 5.91 14.41 -17.67
N ALA A 246 6.65 14.38 -16.57
CA ALA A 246 6.11 14.00 -15.28
C ALA A 246 4.97 14.93 -14.81
N ASN A 247 5.08 16.25 -15.02
CA ASN A 247 4.06 17.24 -14.67
C ASN A 247 2.76 17.10 -15.50
N SER A 248 2.80 16.40 -16.64
CA SER A 248 1.61 16.10 -17.44
C SER A 248 0.71 15.04 -16.81
N ILE A 249 1.23 14.24 -15.88
CA ILE A 249 0.49 13.15 -15.23
C ILE A 249 -0.57 13.74 -14.29
N LYS A 250 -1.83 13.36 -14.49
CA LYS A 250 -2.99 13.77 -13.67
C LYS A 250 -3.46 12.68 -12.73
N GLN A 251 -3.37 11.43 -13.18
CA GLN A 251 -3.73 10.27 -12.38
C GLN A 251 -2.71 9.15 -12.60
N ALA A 252 -2.49 8.36 -11.56
CA ALA A 252 -1.75 7.12 -11.66
C ALA A 252 -2.59 6.00 -11.04
N TYR A 253 -2.60 4.83 -11.66
CA TYR A 253 -3.23 3.66 -11.11
C TYR A 253 -2.48 2.40 -11.52
N GLY A 254 -2.74 1.31 -10.84
CA GLY A 254 -2.06 0.07 -11.18
C GLY A 254 -2.41 -1.07 -10.24
N SER A 255 -1.72 -2.19 -10.46
CA SER A 255 -1.92 -3.40 -9.69
C SER A 255 -0.64 -4.21 -9.53
N ILE A 256 -0.58 -4.95 -8.44
CA ILE A 256 0.32 -6.07 -8.26
C ILE A 256 -0.55 -7.32 -8.23
N ALA A 257 -0.30 -8.23 -9.16
CA ALA A 257 -0.98 -9.53 -9.22
C ALA A 257 0.04 -10.65 -9.07
N SER A 258 -0.42 -11.80 -8.57
CA SER A 258 0.41 -12.98 -8.41
C SER A 258 -0.27 -14.17 -9.08
N THR A 259 0.50 -14.90 -9.87
CA THR A 259 0.17 -16.22 -10.41
C THR A 259 0.86 -17.31 -9.57
N GLU A 260 0.86 -18.55 -10.05
CA GLU A 260 1.59 -19.64 -9.38
C GLU A 260 3.11 -19.46 -9.44
N THR A 261 3.62 -18.86 -10.51
CA THR A 261 5.07 -18.75 -10.79
C THR A 261 5.58 -17.32 -10.72
N ASP A 262 4.74 -16.33 -10.99
CA ASP A 262 5.18 -14.97 -11.24
C ASP A 262 4.43 -13.95 -10.40
N VAL A 263 5.08 -12.82 -10.18
CA VAL A 263 4.46 -11.59 -9.70
C VAL A 263 4.55 -10.56 -10.81
N SER A 264 3.42 -9.97 -11.15
CA SER A 264 3.31 -8.94 -12.17
C SER A 264 2.99 -7.58 -11.55
N LEU A 265 3.57 -6.54 -12.12
CA LEU A 265 3.28 -5.14 -11.82
C LEU A 265 2.71 -4.48 -13.07
N MET A 266 1.60 -3.80 -12.92
CA MET A 266 1.03 -2.87 -13.89
C MET A 266 0.98 -1.47 -13.27
N LEU A 267 1.49 -0.49 -13.98
CA LEU A 267 1.37 0.94 -13.64
C LEU A 267 0.86 1.68 -14.86
N VAL A 268 -0.15 2.51 -14.68
CA VAL A 268 -0.68 3.37 -15.73
C VAL A 268 -0.60 4.83 -15.28
N ALA A 269 0.02 5.65 -16.08
CA ALA A 269 0.03 7.10 -15.94
C ALA A 269 -0.96 7.70 -16.95
N ARG A 270 -1.97 8.41 -16.45
CA ARG A 270 -2.91 9.18 -17.28
C ARG A 270 -2.47 10.62 -17.33
N THR A 271 -2.14 11.09 -18.51
CA THR A 271 -1.70 12.45 -18.76
C THR A 271 -2.86 13.37 -19.14
N ASP A 272 -2.58 14.66 -19.32
CA ASP A 272 -3.56 15.67 -19.74
C ASP A 272 -3.93 15.58 -21.24
N SER A 273 -3.09 14.96 -22.08
CA SER A 273 -3.33 14.82 -23.53
C SER A 273 -2.67 13.57 -24.11
N ALA A 274 -3.08 13.16 -25.31
CA ALA A 274 -2.45 12.07 -26.04
C ALA A 274 -1.01 12.42 -26.47
N GLU A 275 -0.74 13.68 -26.77
CA GLU A 275 0.61 14.16 -27.07
C GLU A 275 1.52 14.02 -25.85
N SER A 276 1.06 14.45 -24.68
CA SER A 276 1.81 14.28 -23.42
C SER A 276 2.06 12.80 -23.09
N ALA A 277 1.10 11.91 -23.43
CA ALA A 277 1.30 10.47 -23.27
C ALA A 277 2.39 9.94 -24.20
N SER A 278 2.45 10.42 -25.44
CA SER A 278 3.52 10.05 -26.37
C SER A 278 4.89 10.50 -25.85
N ASN A 279 5.01 11.76 -25.41
CA ASN A 279 6.24 12.29 -24.86
C ASN A 279 6.70 11.52 -23.62
N LEU A 280 5.77 11.23 -22.70
CA LEU A 280 6.04 10.43 -21.52
C LEU A 280 6.49 9.00 -21.86
N ASN A 281 5.87 8.37 -22.87
CA ASN A 281 6.27 7.06 -23.38
C ASN A 281 7.73 7.08 -23.89
N ASP A 282 8.09 8.09 -24.66
CA ASP A 282 9.45 8.24 -25.20
C ASP A 282 10.46 8.44 -24.07
N THR A 283 10.13 9.28 -23.10
CA THR A 283 10.93 9.48 -21.88
C THR A 283 11.13 8.18 -21.10
N VAL A 284 10.05 7.42 -20.83
CA VAL A 284 10.14 6.16 -20.09
C VAL A 284 10.91 5.09 -20.89
N THR A 285 10.75 5.07 -22.23
CA THR A 285 11.50 4.18 -23.11
C THR A 285 12.99 4.51 -23.11
N GLY A 286 13.34 5.80 -23.15
CA GLY A 286 14.73 6.24 -23.00
C GLY A 286 15.33 5.84 -21.65
N LEU A 287 14.59 6.02 -20.56
CA LEU A 287 15.02 5.59 -19.23
C LEU A 287 15.18 4.07 -19.13
N LYS A 288 14.32 3.29 -19.79
CA LYS A 288 14.47 1.82 -19.90
C LYS A 288 15.78 1.45 -20.54
N GLN A 289 16.17 2.11 -21.64
CA GLN A 289 17.46 1.84 -22.34
C GLN A 289 18.67 2.14 -21.45
N LEU A 290 18.58 3.18 -20.61
CA LEU A 290 19.64 3.51 -19.65
C LEU A 290 19.64 2.60 -18.42
N GLY A 291 18.54 1.89 -18.15
CA GLY A 291 18.37 1.06 -16.96
C GLY A 291 19.46 0.02 -16.76
N GLY A 292 19.93 -0.59 -17.83
CA GLY A 292 21.03 -1.56 -17.79
C GLY A 292 22.33 -1.04 -17.18
N LEU A 293 22.64 0.27 -17.37
CA LEU A 293 23.84 0.90 -16.81
C LEU A 293 23.77 1.00 -15.28
N PHE A 294 22.58 1.21 -14.73
CA PHE A 294 22.38 1.31 -13.28
C PHE A 294 22.30 -0.07 -12.61
N ILE A 295 21.73 -1.06 -13.31
CA ILE A 295 21.61 -2.43 -12.83
C ILE A 295 22.99 -3.05 -12.58
N GLY A 296 23.97 -2.76 -13.43
CA GLY A 296 25.36 -3.24 -13.29
C GLY A 296 26.00 -2.88 -11.93
N ARG A 297 25.56 -1.83 -11.28
CA ARG A 297 26.09 -1.34 -9.99
C ARG A 297 25.36 -1.93 -8.77
N MET A 298 24.30 -2.70 -8.96
CA MET A 298 23.54 -3.30 -7.87
C MET A 298 24.21 -4.54 -7.30
N ALA A 299 23.90 -4.86 -6.03
CA ALA A 299 24.29 -6.15 -5.43
C ALA A 299 23.72 -7.33 -6.23
N PRO A 300 24.42 -8.49 -6.30
CA PRO A 300 24.09 -9.60 -7.21
C PRO A 300 22.61 -10.03 -7.17
N ALA A 301 22.04 -10.26 -5.98
CA ALA A 301 20.65 -10.69 -5.84
C ALA A 301 19.66 -9.66 -6.39
N ARG A 302 19.87 -8.37 -6.12
CA ARG A 302 19.03 -7.30 -6.64
C ARG A 302 19.24 -7.08 -8.13
N ARG A 303 20.45 -7.32 -8.62
CA ARG A 303 20.80 -7.22 -10.05
C ARG A 303 19.99 -8.19 -10.88
N ALA A 304 19.93 -9.46 -10.49
CA ALA A 304 19.18 -10.49 -11.21
C ALA A 304 17.68 -10.15 -11.30
N LEU A 305 17.09 -9.70 -10.18
CA LEU A 305 15.69 -9.28 -10.14
C LEU A 305 15.44 -8.04 -11.02
N ALA A 306 16.30 -7.02 -10.90
CA ALA A 306 16.17 -5.79 -11.68
C ALA A 306 16.37 -6.04 -13.18
N GLN A 307 17.30 -6.92 -13.56
CA GLN A 307 17.51 -7.32 -14.96
C GLN A 307 16.25 -8.03 -15.49
N SER A 308 15.72 -9.03 -14.77
CA SER A 308 14.51 -9.74 -15.16
C SER A 308 13.31 -8.79 -15.29
N ALA A 309 13.17 -7.84 -14.37
CA ALA A 309 12.11 -6.83 -14.43
C ALA A 309 12.26 -5.91 -15.67
N LEU A 310 13.49 -5.51 -16.01
CA LEU A 310 13.78 -4.65 -17.16
C LEU A 310 13.58 -5.37 -18.49
N ASP A 311 14.00 -6.63 -18.57
CA ASP A 311 13.86 -7.46 -19.77
C ASP A 311 12.39 -7.71 -20.11
N ASN A 312 11.55 -7.90 -19.09
CA ASN A 312 10.10 -8.10 -19.21
C ASN A 312 9.31 -6.80 -19.27
N LEU A 313 9.98 -5.64 -19.17
CA LEU A 313 9.29 -4.35 -19.14
C LEU A 313 8.69 -4.02 -20.50
N LYS A 314 7.35 -3.89 -20.53
CA LYS A 314 6.58 -3.46 -21.70
C LYS A 314 5.98 -2.08 -21.41
N ILE A 315 6.13 -1.16 -22.36
CA ILE A 315 5.59 0.19 -22.30
C ILE A 315 4.67 0.34 -23.50
N THR A 316 3.43 0.75 -23.28
CA THR A 316 2.44 0.94 -24.31
C THR A 316 1.63 2.21 -24.06
N THR A 317 1.22 2.89 -25.15
CA THR A 317 0.41 4.09 -25.07
C THR A 317 -0.96 3.84 -25.70
N ARG A 318 -2.01 4.31 -25.02
CA ARG A 318 -3.38 4.27 -25.54
C ARG A 318 -4.12 5.55 -25.16
N GLY A 319 -4.40 6.38 -26.17
CA GLY A 319 -4.97 7.70 -25.92
C GLY A 319 -4.05 8.54 -25.05
N ASN A 320 -4.53 9.01 -23.93
CA ASN A 320 -3.75 9.78 -22.95
C ASN A 320 -3.18 8.94 -21.80
N GLU A 321 -3.10 7.62 -21.96
CA GLU A 321 -2.55 6.71 -20.94
C GLU A 321 -1.25 6.07 -21.41
N VAL A 322 -0.25 6.03 -20.52
CA VAL A 322 0.98 5.25 -20.69
C VAL A 322 0.94 4.10 -19.70
N GLU A 323 0.89 2.89 -20.20
CA GLU A 323 0.90 1.67 -19.41
C GLU A 323 2.30 1.06 -19.39
N ILE A 324 2.77 0.76 -18.21
CA ILE A 324 4.05 0.10 -17.93
C ILE A 324 3.72 -1.23 -17.26
N ARG A 325 4.13 -2.33 -17.86
CA ARG A 325 3.98 -3.68 -17.29
C ARG A 325 5.31 -4.38 -17.19
N THR A 326 5.49 -5.09 -16.10
CA THR A 326 6.60 -6.05 -15.96
C THR A 326 6.14 -7.25 -15.16
N GLN A 327 6.89 -8.35 -15.27
CA GLN A 327 6.71 -9.54 -14.44
C GLN A 327 8.05 -10.12 -14.07
N VAL A 328 8.11 -10.73 -12.90
CA VAL A 328 9.30 -11.42 -12.37
C VAL A 328 8.87 -12.73 -11.73
N ALA A 329 9.73 -13.73 -11.79
CA ALA A 329 9.49 -14.98 -11.10
C ALA A 329 9.38 -14.75 -9.59
N ALA A 330 8.36 -15.32 -8.97
CA ALA A 330 8.11 -15.17 -7.53
C ALA A 330 9.32 -15.59 -6.68
N ALA A 331 10.01 -16.65 -7.09
CA ALA A 331 11.21 -17.14 -6.42
C ALA A 331 12.36 -16.10 -6.37
N ASN A 332 12.46 -15.22 -7.36
CA ASN A 332 13.50 -14.19 -7.39
C ASN A 332 13.24 -13.07 -6.35
N LEU A 333 12.00 -12.89 -5.93
CA LEU A 333 11.64 -11.89 -4.93
C LEU A 333 12.13 -12.26 -3.54
N ALA A 334 12.21 -13.56 -3.19
CA ALA A 334 12.73 -14.00 -1.90
C ALA A 334 14.15 -13.48 -1.63
N SER A 335 14.95 -13.31 -2.68
CA SER A 335 16.35 -12.84 -2.55
C SER A 335 16.49 -11.38 -2.12
N VAL A 336 15.46 -10.56 -2.26
CA VAL A 336 15.48 -9.13 -1.94
C VAL A 336 14.63 -8.76 -0.72
N ILE A 337 13.78 -9.67 -0.27
CA ILE A 337 13.06 -9.54 1.00
C ILE A 337 14.08 -9.81 2.12
N LYS A 338 14.21 -8.84 3.03
CA LYS A 338 15.13 -8.94 4.17
C LYS A 338 14.48 -9.60 5.36
#